data_6020be2c6416cc61a1afcd027f5bdf16
#
_entry.id   6020be2c6416cc61a1afcd027f5bdf16
#
_cell.length_a   1.000
_cell.length_b   1.000
_cell.length_c   1.000
_cell.angle_alpha   90.00
_cell.angle_beta   90.00
_cell.angle_gamma   90.00
#
_symmetry.space_group_name_H-M   'P 1'
#
loop_
_entity.id
_entity.type
_entity.pdbx_description
1 polymer ?
#
loop_
_entity_poly.entity_id
_entity_poly.type
_entity_poly.pdbx_seq_one_letter_code
_entity_poly.pdbx_strand_id
1 'polypeptide(L)'
;MQGRILAVALLLASPLYAFDRQDFDRIADFSVTIKTLAGLSEAGGLSGRLLLLDGTVASMQFLDAAEASFAVELELAGGEWIGTEDVKIYLCRVRFRGQEYFRRFPRRAPRAPGPSEILLNDRILVVARLAGRAVAEDGSPLWVLEGLHVRALR
;
A
#
# COMPACT_ATOMS: atom_id res chain seq x y z
N MET A 1 6.89 43.74 51.45
CA MET A 1 7.87 42.91 50.72
C MET A 1 7.08 42.07 49.71
N GLN A 2 7.12 42.48 48.44
CA GLN A 2 6.40 41.82 47.35
C GLN A 2 7.35 40.88 46.61
N GLY A 3 7.16 39.56 46.78
CA GLY A 3 7.89 38.55 46.03
C GLY A 3 7.26 38.34 44.64
N ARG A 4 7.92 38.72 43.58
CA ARG A 4 7.56 38.44 42.19
C ARG A 4 8.00 37.02 41.84
N ILE A 5 7.04 36.13 41.69
CA ILE A 5 7.24 34.79 41.13
C ILE A 5 7.33 34.92 39.62
N LEU A 6 8.53 34.68 39.08
CA LEU A 6 8.78 34.64 37.65
C LEU A 6 8.45 33.20 37.15
N ALA A 7 7.30 33.03 36.50
CA ALA A 7 6.95 31.75 35.87
C ALA A 7 7.70 31.65 34.52
N VAL A 8 8.72 30.82 34.48
CA VAL A 8 9.42 30.46 33.23
C VAL A 8 8.56 29.39 32.52
N ALA A 9 7.83 29.78 31.49
CA ALA A 9 7.14 28.87 30.59
C ALA A 9 8.18 28.21 29.66
N LEU A 10 8.54 26.97 29.97
CA LEU A 10 9.40 26.15 29.11
C LEU A 10 8.54 25.65 27.94
N LEU A 11 8.61 26.37 26.81
CA LEU A 11 8.04 25.91 25.54
C LEU A 11 8.83 24.69 25.04
N LEU A 12 8.31 23.50 25.27
CA LEU A 12 8.77 22.26 24.65
C LEU A 12 8.43 22.35 23.16
N ALA A 13 9.33 22.89 22.37
CA ALA A 13 9.31 22.75 20.91
C ALA A 13 9.61 21.28 20.59
N SER A 14 8.57 20.47 20.42
CA SER A 14 8.72 19.13 19.82
C SER A 14 9.24 19.34 18.40
N PRO A 15 10.40 18.77 18.03
CA PRO A 15 10.85 18.81 16.64
C PRO A 15 9.81 18.04 15.82
N LEU A 16 9.04 18.74 15.01
CA LEU A 16 8.33 18.16 13.89
C LEU A 16 9.41 17.63 12.94
N TYR A 17 9.71 16.34 13.06
CA TYR A 17 10.49 15.65 12.04
C TYR A 17 9.70 15.71 10.75
N ALA A 18 9.97 16.72 9.94
CA ALA A 18 9.59 16.72 8.55
C ALA A 18 10.31 15.54 7.92
N PHE A 19 9.54 14.57 7.41
CA PHE A 19 10.05 13.42 6.69
C PHE A 19 10.81 13.96 5.47
N ASP A 20 12.13 13.88 5.51
CA ASP A 20 12.98 14.41 4.44
C ASP A 20 12.87 13.49 3.21
N ARG A 21 12.92 14.09 2.02
CA ARG A 21 12.92 13.37 0.76
C ARG A 21 14.04 12.31 0.68
N GLN A 22 15.20 12.61 1.29
CA GLN A 22 16.32 11.68 1.35
C GLN A 22 16.01 10.46 2.26
N ASP A 23 15.26 10.65 3.34
CA ASP A 23 14.82 9.54 4.19
C ASP A 23 13.81 8.66 3.48
N PHE A 24 12.92 9.25 2.68
CA PHE A 24 11.98 8.50 1.85
C PHE A 24 12.71 7.67 0.78
N ASP A 25 13.69 8.25 0.09
CA ASP A 25 14.47 7.57 -0.95
C ASP A 25 15.34 6.43 -0.38
N ARG A 26 15.73 6.51 0.90
CA ARG A 26 16.45 5.42 1.59
C ARG A 26 15.55 4.28 2.04
N ILE A 27 14.28 4.58 2.33
CA ILE A 27 13.34 3.64 2.92
C ILE A 27 12.49 2.97 1.83
N ALA A 28 12.12 3.70 0.77
CA ALA A 28 11.27 3.21 -0.30
C ALA A 28 12.10 2.64 -1.46
N ASP A 29 11.79 1.41 -1.85
CA ASP A 29 12.39 0.78 -3.02
C ASP A 29 11.46 0.96 -4.23
N PHE A 30 11.89 1.77 -5.18
CA PHE A 30 11.19 2.04 -6.43
C PHE A 30 11.56 1.06 -7.55
N SER A 31 12.56 0.23 -7.34
CA SER A 31 13.04 -0.72 -8.36
C SER A 31 12.24 -2.02 -8.38
N VAL A 32 11.49 -2.29 -7.32
CA VAL A 32 10.68 -3.50 -7.19
C VAL A 32 9.35 -3.33 -7.91
N THR A 33 9.06 -4.22 -8.83
CA THR A 33 7.80 -4.31 -9.56
C THR A 33 7.04 -5.58 -9.18
N ILE A 34 5.76 -5.68 -9.55
CA ILE A 34 4.98 -6.93 -9.34
C ILE A 34 5.66 -8.11 -10.07
N LYS A 35 6.24 -7.86 -11.25
CA LYS A 35 7.02 -8.86 -12.00
C LYS A 35 8.23 -9.35 -11.21
N THR A 36 9.02 -8.41 -10.66
CA THR A 36 10.21 -8.78 -9.87
C THR A 36 9.83 -9.53 -8.60
N LEU A 37 8.74 -9.13 -7.92
CA LEU A 37 8.20 -9.86 -6.77
C LEU A 37 7.82 -11.30 -7.15
N ALA A 38 7.09 -11.48 -8.24
CA ALA A 38 6.66 -12.81 -8.71
C ALA A 38 7.84 -13.74 -9.01
N GLY A 39 8.99 -13.19 -9.41
CA GLY A 39 10.22 -13.95 -9.68
C GLY A 39 11.06 -14.31 -8.45
N LEU A 40 10.74 -13.75 -7.27
CA LEU A 40 11.52 -14.01 -6.06
C LEU A 40 11.13 -15.36 -5.43
N SER A 41 12.12 -16.20 -5.15
CA SER A 41 11.95 -17.43 -4.37
C SER A 41 11.87 -17.17 -2.87
N GLU A 42 12.53 -16.13 -2.37
CA GLU A 42 12.61 -15.74 -0.96
C GLU A 42 12.47 -14.22 -0.80
N ALA A 43 12.13 -13.77 0.40
CA ALA A 43 11.99 -12.34 0.73
C ALA A 43 13.28 -11.55 0.51
N GLY A 44 14.45 -12.23 0.59
CA GLY A 44 15.76 -11.62 0.40
C GLY A 44 15.94 -10.34 1.21
N GLY A 45 16.55 -9.33 0.60
CA GLY A 45 16.76 -8.01 1.21
C GLY A 45 15.54 -7.08 1.25
N LEU A 46 14.33 -7.57 0.91
CA LEU A 46 13.09 -6.76 0.88
C LEU A 46 12.35 -6.74 2.22
N SER A 47 12.74 -7.61 3.16
CA SER A 47 12.11 -7.66 4.48
C SER A 47 12.28 -6.31 5.20
N GLY A 48 11.17 -5.76 5.70
CA GLY A 48 11.14 -4.48 6.41
C GLY A 48 11.27 -3.22 5.53
N ARG A 49 11.56 -3.35 4.23
CA ARG A 49 11.64 -2.21 3.30
C ARG A 49 10.24 -1.75 2.88
N LEU A 50 10.12 -0.46 2.61
CA LEU A 50 8.95 0.08 1.93
C LEU A 50 9.11 -0.14 0.43
N LEU A 51 8.09 -0.73 -0.17
CA LEU A 51 8.01 -0.96 -1.60
C LEU A 51 6.98 -0.02 -2.20
N LEU A 52 7.30 0.57 -3.34
CA LEU A 52 6.35 1.35 -4.13
C LEU A 52 5.97 0.55 -5.37
N LEU A 53 4.74 0.08 -5.40
CA LEU A 53 4.21 -0.77 -6.46
C LEU A 53 3.16 -0.05 -7.29
N ASP A 54 3.25 -0.20 -8.60
CA ASP A 54 2.25 0.21 -9.58
C ASP A 54 1.56 -1.05 -10.11
N GLY A 55 0.24 -1.05 -10.14
CA GLY A 55 -0.54 -2.18 -10.65
C GLY A 55 -2.01 -1.85 -10.83
N THR A 56 -2.73 -2.77 -11.47
CA THR A 56 -4.17 -2.69 -11.67
C THR A 56 -4.89 -3.57 -10.66
N VAL A 57 -5.97 -3.10 -10.07
CA VAL A 57 -6.80 -3.86 -9.14
C VAL A 57 -7.57 -4.92 -9.91
N ALA A 58 -7.11 -6.18 -9.85
CA ALA A 58 -7.73 -7.31 -10.52
C ALA A 58 -8.88 -7.91 -9.69
N SER A 59 -8.74 -7.93 -8.37
CA SER A 59 -9.80 -8.36 -7.46
C SER A 59 -9.77 -7.59 -6.14
N MET A 60 -10.90 -7.59 -5.44
CA MET A 60 -11.07 -6.94 -4.15
C MET A 60 -11.92 -7.82 -3.25
N GLN A 61 -11.36 -8.28 -2.15
CA GLN A 61 -12.03 -9.11 -1.15
C GLN A 61 -12.09 -8.38 0.19
N PHE A 62 -13.28 -8.15 0.72
CA PHE A 62 -13.47 -7.60 2.05
C PHE A 62 -13.31 -8.70 3.09
N LEU A 63 -12.24 -8.64 3.88
CA LEU A 63 -11.96 -9.57 4.97
C LEU A 63 -12.76 -9.21 6.22
N ASP A 64 -12.91 -7.90 6.49
CA ASP A 64 -13.81 -7.33 7.47
C ASP A 64 -14.44 -6.06 6.90
N ALA A 65 -15.74 -5.98 6.93
CA ALA A 65 -16.50 -4.88 6.35
C ALA A 65 -17.01 -3.87 7.40
N ALA A 66 -16.75 -4.11 8.69
CA ALA A 66 -17.10 -3.17 9.74
C ALA A 66 -16.12 -1.98 9.73
N GLU A 67 -16.65 -0.77 9.89
CA GLU A 67 -15.81 0.44 9.82
C GLU A 67 -14.66 0.43 10.84
N ALA A 68 -14.92 0.01 12.07
CA ALA A 68 -13.94 0.03 13.15
C ALA A 68 -12.79 -0.97 12.98
N SER A 69 -13.05 -2.11 12.32
CA SER A 69 -12.10 -3.22 12.10
C SER A 69 -11.86 -3.50 10.63
N PHE A 70 -12.08 -2.49 9.79
CA PHE A 70 -12.05 -2.63 8.34
C PHE A 70 -10.77 -3.32 7.84
N ALA A 71 -10.96 -4.31 6.98
CA ALA A 71 -9.87 -5.00 6.31
C ALA A 71 -10.28 -5.43 4.90
N VAL A 72 -9.44 -5.14 3.93
CA VAL A 72 -9.62 -5.50 2.53
C VAL A 72 -8.32 -6.08 1.97
N GLU A 73 -8.44 -7.09 1.13
CA GLU A 73 -7.35 -7.66 0.34
C GLU A 73 -7.58 -7.35 -1.13
N LEU A 74 -6.60 -6.74 -1.76
CA LEU A 74 -6.56 -6.49 -3.19
C LEU A 74 -5.63 -7.48 -3.85
N GLU A 75 -6.01 -7.99 -5.01
CA GLU A 75 -5.09 -8.63 -5.92
C GLU A 75 -4.66 -7.60 -6.98
N LEU A 76 -3.38 -7.32 -7.04
CA LEU A 76 -2.80 -6.39 -8.00
C LEU A 76 -2.16 -7.15 -9.15
N ALA A 77 -2.51 -6.76 -10.36
CA ALA A 77 -1.95 -7.28 -11.58
C ALA A 77 -0.94 -6.29 -12.19
N GLY A 78 0.22 -6.83 -12.58
CA GLY A 78 1.17 -6.18 -13.46
C GLY A 78 1.27 -6.97 -14.75
N GLY A 79 1.27 -6.32 -15.92
CA GLY A 79 1.37 -6.94 -17.22
C GLY A 79 2.69 -6.67 -17.91
N GLU A 80 3.16 -7.63 -18.69
CA GLU A 80 4.30 -7.50 -19.60
C GLU A 80 3.97 -8.07 -20.96
N TRP A 81 4.23 -7.31 -22.00
CA TRP A 81 4.11 -7.80 -23.37
C TRP A 81 5.24 -8.76 -23.70
N ILE A 82 4.89 -9.95 -24.19
CA ILE A 82 5.81 -10.94 -24.72
C ILE A 82 5.66 -10.99 -26.23
N GLY A 83 6.59 -10.38 -26.94
CA GLY A 83 6.45 -10.21 -28.39
C GLY A 83 5.33 -9.21 -28.74
N THR A 84 4.58 -9.49 -29.78
CA THR A 84 3.54 -8.59 -30.32
C THR A 84 2.11 -9.00 -29.97
N GLU A 85 1.89 -10.23 -29.49
CA GLU A 85 0.55 -10.81 -29.34
C GLU A 85 0.22 -11.30 -27.95
N ASP A 86 1.23 -11.61 -27.11
CA ASP A 86 1.03 -12.19 -25.78
C ASP A 86 1.30 -11.20 -24.65
N VAL A 87 0.49 -11.31 -23.58
CA VAL A 87 0.68 -10.56 -22.33
C VAL A 87 0.83 -11.55 -21.18
N LYS A 88 1.95 -11.46 -20.48
CA LYS A 88 2.15 -12.20 -19.23
C LYS A 88 1.68 -11.36 -18.05
N ILE A 89 0.80 -11.92 -17.24
CA ILE A 89 0.27 -11.28 -16.04
C ILE A 89 1.01 -11.80 -14.81
N TYR A 90 1.42 -10.88 -13.96
CA TYR A 90 2.02 -11.14 -12.65
C TYR A 90 1.09 -10.61 -11.58
N LEU A 91 0.95 -11.33 -10.48
CA LEU A 91 0.03 -11.00 -9.40
C LEU A 91 0.77 -10.88 -8.07
N CYS A 92 0.27 -10.00 -7.20
CA CYS A 92 0.56 -9.99 -5.78
C CYS A 92 -0.69 -9.58 -5.01
N ARG A 93 -0.74 -9.86 -3.69
CA ARG A 93 -1.84 -9.44 -2.82
C ARG A 93 -1.39 -8.33 -1.90
N VAL A 94 -2.26 -7.34 -1.70
CA VAL A 94 -2.03 -6.24 -0.76
C VAL A 94 -3.21 -6.15 0.18
N ARG A 95 -2.94 -6.20 1.49
CA ARG A 95 -3.94 -6.06 2.54
C ARG A 95 -3.89 -4.67 3.13
N PHE A 96 -5.04 -4.00 3.19
CA PHE A 96 -5.22 -2.76 3.91
C PHE A 96 -6.08 -3.01 5.13
N ARG A 97 -5.66 -2.48 6.28
CA ARG A 97 -6.38 -2.61 7.55
C ARG A 97 -6.47 -1.27 8.24
N GLY A 98 -7.60 -0.98 8.83
CA GLY A 98 -7.85 0.23 9.59
C GLY A 98 -9.04 1.03 9.07
N GLN A 99 -9.64 1.79 9.97
CA GLN A 99 -10.81 2.61 9.70
C GLN A 99 -10.57 3.65 8.61
N GLU A 100 -9.34 4.13 8.45
CA GLU A 100 -8.94 5.12 7.44
C GLU A 100 -9.16 4.64 6.01
N TYR A 101 -9.20 3.32 5.79
CA TYR A 101 -9.41 2.72 4.48
C TYR A 101 -10.88 2.45 4.15
N PHE A 102 -11.77 2.48 5.16
CA PHE A 102 -13.19 2.13 4.99
C PHE A 102 -13.88 2.91 3.86
N ARG A 103 -13.61 4.22 3.76
CA ARG A 103 -14.17 5.08 2.71
C ARG A 103 -13.40 5.03 1.39
N ARG A 104 -12.18 4.46 1.38
CA ARG A 104 -11.36 4.35 0.18
C ARG A 104 -11.75 3.18 -0.70
N PHE A 105 -12.33 2.14 -0.11
CA PHE A 105 -12.72 0.92 -0.81
C PHE A 105 -14.23 0.73 -0.71
N PRO A 106 -15.02 1.37 -1.60
CA PRO A 106 -16.47 1.24 -1.55
C PRO A 106 -16.91 -0.17 -1.96
N ARG A 107 -17.84 -0.76 -1.20
CA ARG A 107 -18.37 -2.12 -1.48
C ARG A 107 -19.22 -2.19 -2.74
N ARG A 108 -19.74 -1.06 -3.19
CA ARG A 108 -20.48 -0.90 -4.44
C ARG A 108 -19.86 0.24 -5.21
N ALA A 109 -19.63 0.02 -6.50
CA ALA A 109 -19.10 1.06 -7.37
C ALA A 109 -20.06 2.27 -7.36
N PRO A 110 -19.61 3.45 -6.93
CA PRO A 110 -20.43 4.67 -6.99
C PRO A 110 -20.63 5.10 -8.45
N ARG A 111 -21.70 5.84 -8.71
CA ARG A 111 -21.95 6.40 -10.06
C ARG A 111 -20.84 7.36 -10.51
N ALA A 112 -20.28 8.11 -9.57
CA ALA A 112 -19.16 9.02 -9.80
C ALA A 112 -18.13 8.77 -8.67
N PRO A 113 -17.03 8.05 -8.95
CA PRO A 113 -16.03 7.78 -7.92
C PRO A 113 -15.30 9.06 -7.52
N GLY A 114 -15.13 9.23 -6.21
CA GLY A 114 -14.32 10.29 -5.64
C GLY A 114 -12.82 10.08 -5.93
N PRO A 115 -12.01 11.13 -5.78
CA PRO A 115 -10.57 11.07 -6.12
C PRO A 115 -9.77 10.11 -5.23
N SER A 116 -10.27 9.79 -4.05
CA SER A 116 -9.62 8.89 -3.09
C SER A 116 -10.18 7.46 -3.10
N GLU A 117 -11.27 7.20 -3.81
CA GLU A 117 -11.89 5.89 -3.90
C GLU A 117 -11.12 4.99 -4.87
N ILE A 118 -10.98 3.72 -4.50
CA ILE A 118 -10.31 2.69 -5.29
C ILE A 118 -11.34 1.68 -5.73
N LEU A 119 -11.40 1.42 -7.02
CA LEU A 119 -12.36 0.50 -7.65
C LEU A 119 -11.63 -0.65 -8.35
N LEU A 120 -12.39 -1.68 -8.72
CA LEU A 120 -11.91 -2.71 -9.64
C LEU A 120 -11.47 -2.07 -10.97
N ASN A 121 -10.41 -2.59 -11.53
CA ASN A 121 -9.74 -2.12 -12.75
C ASN A 121 -9.07 -0.74 -12.64
N ASP A 122 -9.07 -0.10 -11.48
CA ASP A 122 -8.25 1.10 -11.28
C ASP A 122 -6.77 0.74 -11.33
N ARG A 123 -6.00 1.57 -12.03
CA ARG A 123 -4.55 1.58 -11.89
C ARG A 123 -4.19 2.37 -10.63
N ILE A 124 -3.40 1.76 -9.75
CA ILE A 124 -3.08 2.34 -8.44
C ILE A 124 -1.59 2.31 -8.16
N LEU A 125 -1.17 3.26 -7.35
CA LEU A 125 0.14 3.28 -6.71
C LEU A 125 -0.03 2.90 -5.26
N VAL A 126 0.77 1.94 -4.79
CA VAL A 126 0.70 1.41 -3.43
C VAL A 126 2.06 1.51 -2.76
N VAL A 127 2.08 2.05 -1.55
CA VAL A 127 3.21 1.89 -0.62
C VAL A 127 2.88 0.75 0.32
N ALA A 128 3.75 -0.25 0.35
CA ALA A 128 3.51 -1.46 1.13
C ALA A 128 4.81 -2.07 1.69
N ARG A 129 4.66 -3.01 2.62
CA ARG A 129 5.73 -3.86 3.13
C ARG A 129 5.44 -5.31 2.83
N LEU A 130 6.51 -6.08 2.61
CA LEU A 130 6.37 -7.51 2.45
C LEU A 130 5.90 -8.13 3.77
N ALA A 131 4.77 -8.87 3.73
CA ALA A 131 4.16 -9.49 4.91
C ALA A 131 4.31 -11.01 4.92
N GLY A 132 4.36 -11.66 3.75
CA GLY A 132 4.48 -13.10 3.66
C GLY A 132 4.13 -13.65 2.30
N ARG A 133 3.75 -14.93 2.28
CA ARG A 133 3.32 -15.65 1.08
C ARG A 133 1.95 -16.27 1.26
N ALA A 134 1.24 -16.37 0.17
CA ALA A 134 0.00 -17.14 0.02
C ALA A 134 0.11 -18.05 -1.20
N VAL A 135 -0.91 -18.85 -1.42
CA VAL A 135 -1.07 -19.68 -2.60
C VAL A 135 -2.25 -19.15 -3.39
N ALA A 136 -2.07 -18.96 -4.70
CA ALA A 136 -3.13 -18.60 -5.62
C ALA A 136 -4.07 -19.80 -5.87
N GLU A 137 -5.19 -19.56 -6.55
CA GLU A 137 -6.15 -20.62 -6.88
C GLU A 137 -5.54 -21.72 -7.78
N ASP A 138 -4.59 -21.36 -8.63
CA ASP A 138 -3.84 -22.27 -9.49
C ASP A 138 -2.69 -23.02 -8.81
N GLY A 139 -2.52 -22.81 -7.49
CA GLY A 139 -1.43 -23.39 -6.69
C GLY A 139 -0.11 -22.65 -6.77
N SER A 140 0.00 -21.56 -7.52
CA SER A 140 1.23 -20.77 -7.61
C SER A 140 1.46 -19.94 -6.33
N PRO A 141 2.73 -19.72 -5.94
CA PRO A 141 3.04 -18.86 -4.79
C PRO A 141 2.79 -17.39 -5.14
N LEU A 142 2.10 -16.68 -4.24
CA LEU A 142 1.87 -15.25 -4.32
C LEU A 142 2.51 -14.52 -3.13
N TRP A 143 3.12 -13.37 -3.39
CA TRP A 143 3.54 -12.48 -2.33
C TRP A 143 2.36 -11.70 -1.76
N VAL A 144 2.34 -11.61 -0.43
CA VAL A 144 1.36 -10.84 0.33
C VAL A 144 2.09 -9.67 0.97
N LEU A 145 1.54 -8.47 0.77
CA LEU A 145 2.05 -7.22 1.29
C LEU A 145 1.05 -6.58 2.24
N GLU A 146 1.54 -5.85 3.22
CA GLU A 146 0.75 -4.96 4.06
C GLU A 146 0.77 -3.56 3.42
N GLY A 147 -0.39 -3.07 3.00
CA GLY A 147 -0.57 -1.76 2.40
C GLY A 147 -0.57 -0.65 3.46
N LEU A 148 0.24 0.37 3.24
CA LEU A 148 0.38 1.53 4.12
C LEU A 148 -0.20 2.80 3.51
N HIS A 149 -0.19 2.88 2.19
CA HIS A 149 -0.80 3.98 1.44
C HIS A 149 -1.24 3.50 0.06
N VAL A 150 -2.31 4.11 -0.46
CA VAL A 150 -2.81 3.81 -1.80
C VAL A 150 -3.36 5.07 -2.47
N ARG A 151 -3.15 5.17 -3.78
CA ARG A 151 -3.67 6.26 -4.62
C ARG A 151 -4.07 5.72 -5.98
N ALA A 152 -5.26 6.11 -6.46
CA ALA A 152 -5.63 5.87 -7.85
C ALA A 152 -4.82 6.77 -8.80
N LEU A 153 -4.40 6.21 -9.91
CA LEU A 153 -3.72 6.91 -11.01
C LEU A 153 -4.74 7.18 -12.13
N ARG A 154 -5.59 8.17 -11.91
CA ARG A 154 -6.62 8.62 -12.86
C ARG A 154 -6.19 9.91 -13.52
#